data_cf20b77f8271835b973ee3f773a2502f
#
_entry.id   cf20b77f8271835b973ee3f773a2502f
#
_cell.length_a   1.000
_cell.length_b   1.000
_cell.length_c   1.000
_cell.angle_alpha   90.00
_cell.angle_beta   90.00
_cell.angle_gamma   90.00
#
_symmetry.space_group_name_H-M   'P 1'
#
loop_
_entity.id
_entity.type
_entity.pdbx_description
1 polymer ?
#
loop_
_entity_poly.entity_id
_entity_poly.type
_entity_poly.pdbx_seq_one_letter_code
_entity_poly.pdbx_strand_id
1 'polypeptide(L)'
;MTTVNNTDIIDVIRLYRNFPKYNYLSDRDIARAIIPSLALNQYKIFRYPNTGVAYAFTNWAFLSPQAEERFMRTGELQMLDWESGDRCWHIETINTALDKIKEIYKWTAERLAKDIGEDKTVYWLRTNKSGKKILRFNKMKISTGKRKFK
;
A
#
# COMPACT_ATOMS: atom_id res chain seq x y z
N MET A 1 -15.19 1.21 12.08
CA MET A 1 -14.14 0.31 11.61
C MET A 1 -14.75 -0.91 10.96
N THR A 2 -14.27 -1.28 9.79
CA THR A 2 -14.78 -2.41 9.04
C THR A 2 -14.27 -3.73 9.64
N THR A 3 -15.12 -4.76 9.65
CA THR A 3 -14.68 -6.11 10.02
C THR A 3 -13.73 -6.63 8.96
N VAL A 4 -12.56 -7.10 9.39
CA VAL A 4 -11.55 -7.63 8.48
C VAL A 4 -11.93 -9.03 8.04
N ASN A 5 -11.88 -9.27 6.73
CA ASN A 5 -12.21 -10.56 6.14
C ASN A 5 -10.98 -11.47 6.15
N ASN A 6 -11.12 -12.65 6.76
CA ASN A 6 -10.03 -13.62 6.84
C ASN A 6 -9.55 -14.09 5.45
N THR A 7 -10.47 -14.22 4.50
CA THR A 7 -10.13 -14.59 3.14
C THR A 7 -9.19 -13.56 2.51
N ASP A 8 -9.47 -12.27 2.74
CA ASP A 8 -8.62 -11.20 2.23
C ASP A 8 -7.22 -11.27 2.84
N ILE A 9 -7.12 -11.52 4.14
CA ILE A 9 -5.81 -11.68 4.80
C ILE A 9 -5.03 -12.82 4.16
N ILE A 10 -5.66 -13.96 3.99
CA ILE A 10 -5.01 -15.14 3.41
C ILE A 10 -4.55 -14.85 1.98
N ASP A 11 -5.40 -14.22 1.18
CA ASP A 11 -5.06 -13.89 -0.20
C ASP A 11 -3.88 -12.95 -0.29
N VAL A 12 -3.80 -11.95 0.57
CA VAL A 12 -2.66 -11.03 0.58
C VAL A 12 -1.38 -11.74 1.03
N ILE A 13 -1.46 -12.59 2.06
CA ILE A 13 -0.30 -13.39 2.48
C ILE A 13 0.22 -14.22 1.32
N ARG A 14 -0.66 -14.85 0.55
CA ARG A 14 -0.27 -15.62 -0.63
C ARG A 14 0.45 -14.77 -1.67
N LEU A 15 0.01 -13.52 -1.86
CA LEU A 15 0.70 -12.61 -2.77
C LEU A 15 2.13 -12.35 -2.31
N TYR A 16 2.33 -12.10 -1.02
CA TYR A 16 3.67 -11.92 -0.47
C TYR A 16 4.55 -13.14 -0.69
N ARG A 17 3.98 -14.35 -0.60
CA ARG A 17 4.74 -15.60 -0.75
C ARG A 17 5.23 -15.86 -2.18
N ASN A 18 4.77 -15.09 -3.16
CA ASN A 18 5.32 -15.12 -4.50
C ASN A 18 6.70 -14.47 -4.61
N PHE A 19 7.15 -13.77 -3.57
CA PHE A 19 8.39 -13.01 -3.62
C PHE A 19 9.36 -13.49 -2.55
N PRO A 20 10.48 -14.14 -2.97
CA PRO A 20 11.47 -14.66 -2.01
C PRO A 20 12.03 -13.62 -1.05
N LYS A 21 12.07 -12.35 -1.46
CA LYS A 21 12.55 -11.26 -0.59
C LYS A 21 11.73 -11.08 0.69
N TYR A 22 10.52 -11.66 0.75
CA TYR A 22 9.67 -11.59 1.94
C TYR A 22 9.68 -12.90 2.75
N ASN A 23 10.56 -13.86 2.40
CA ASN A 23 10.60 -15.15 3.11
C ASN A 23 11.02 -15.00 4.58
N TYR A 24 11.68 -13.91 4.95
CA TYR A 24 12.06 -13.67 6.33
C TYR A 24 10.86 -13.27 7.22
N LEU A 25 9.72 -12.93 6.61
CA LEU A 25 8.53 -12.55 7.36
C LEU A 25 7.66 -13.79 7.60
N SER A 26 7.21 -13.96 8.84
CA SER A 26 6.20 -14.97 9.13
C SER A 26 4.84 -14.51 8.60
N ASP A 27 3.89 -15.44 8.48
CA ASP A 27 2.52 -15.09 8.12
C ASP A 27 1.92 -14.09 9.12
N ARG A 28 2.27 -14.23 10.39
CA ARG A 28 1.84 -13.32 11.43
C ARG A 28 2.40 -11.91 11.22
N ASP A 29 3.65 -11.79 10.83
CA ASP A 29 4.27 -10.49 10.55
C ASP A 29 3.59 -9.80 9.37
N ILE A 30 3.32 -10.56 8.31
CA ILE A 30 2.61 -10.01 7.15
C ILE A 30 1.20 -9.58 7.56
N ALA A 31 0.48 -10.42 8.30
CA ALA A 31 -0.87 -10.08 8.76
C ALA A 31 -0.86 -8.78 9.58
N ARG A 32 0.08 -8.64 10.50
CA ARG A 32 0.18 -7.43 11.32
C ARG A 32 0.46 -6.18 10.48
N ALA A 33 1.20 -6.32 9.40
CA ALA A 33 1.53 -5.20 8.54
C ALA A 33 0.34 -4.74 7.70
N ILE A 34 -0.60 -5.62 7.39
CA ILE A 34 -1.71 -5.31 6.49
C ILE A 34 -3.04 -5.07 7.19
N ILE A 35 -3.27 -5.69 8.35
CA ILE A 35 -4.55 -5.61 9.04
C ILE A 35 -5.02 -4.17 9.29
N PRO A 36 -4.17 -3.24 9.74
CA PRO A 36 -4.66 -1.87 9.93
C PRO A 36 -5.27 -1.25 8.68
N SER A 37 -4.64 -1.43 7.52
CA SER A 37 -5.19 -0.88 6.28
C SER A 37 -6.49 -1.58 5.87
N LEU A 38 -6.58 -2.89 6.11
CA LEU A 38 -7.80 -3.63 5.82
C LEU A 38 -8.96 -3.14 6.70
N ALA A 39 -8.69 -2.95 8.00
CA ALA A 39 -9.71 -2.49 8.94
C ALA A 39 -10.21 -1.08 8.64
N LEU A 40 -9.36 -0.23 8.07
CA LEU A 40 -9.68 1.15 7.75
C LEU A 40 -10.17 1.37 6.32
N ASN A 41 -10.27 0.29 5.54
CA ASN A 41 -10.61 0.37 4.11
C ASN A 41 -9.64 1.27 3.34
N GLN A 42 -8.36 1.19 3.70
CA GLN A 42 -7.26 1.91 3.04
C GLN A 42 -6.43 0.94 2.23
N TYR A 43 -7.09 0.14 1.40
CA TYR A 43 -6.44 -0.89 0.60
C TYR A 43 -7.27 -1.23 -0.62
N LYS A 44 -6.63 -1.97 -1.56
CA LYS A 44 -7.31 -2.61 -2.68
C LYS A 44 -6.66 -3.95 -2.94
N ILE A 45 -7.47 -5.00 -3.09
CA ILE A 45 -7.05 -6.28 -3.62
C ILE A 45 -7.57 -6.37 -5.05
N PHE A 46 -6.65 -6.55 -5.99
CA PHE A 46 -7.01 -6.67 -7.42
C PHE A 46 -7.22 -8.13 -7.74
N ARG A 47 -8.35 -8.45 -8.34
CA ARG A 47 -8.73 -9.83 -8.64
C ARG A 47 -9.07 -9.99 -10.11
N TYR A 48 -8.76 -11.16 -10.66
CA TYR A 48 -9.20 -11.50 -12.00
C TYR A 48 -10.73 -11.68 -11.98
N PRO A 49 -11.48 -10.97 -12.87
CA PRO A 49 -12.93 -11.02 -12.80
C PRO A 49 -13.53 -12.42 -13.06
N ASN A 50 -12.83 -13.25 -13.85
CA ASN A 50 -13.35 -14.58 -14.20
C ASN A 50 -13.26 -15.58 -13.05
N THR A 51 -12.22 -15.48 -12.22
CA THR A 51 -11.93 -16.49 -11.20
C THR A 51 -12.00 -15.95 -9.78
N GLY A 52 -11.91 -14.62 -9.61
CA GLY A 52 -11.81 -14.02 -8.29
C GLY A 52 -10.44 -14.16 -7.65
N VAL A 53 -9.47 -14.72 -8.36
CA VAL A 53 -8.12 -14.92 -7.81
C VAL A 53 -7.42 -13.57 -7.69
N ALA A 54 -6.85 -13.31 -6.51
CA ALA A 54 -6.10 -12.09 -6.25
C ALA A 54 -4.76 -12.11 -6.99
N TYR A 55 -4.42 -11.01 -7.68
CA TYR A 55 -3.12 -10.89 -8.35
C TYR A 55 -2.29 -9.72 -7.83
N ALA A 56 -2.90 -8.79 -7.09
CA ALA A 56 -2.17 -7.65 -6.55
C ALA A 56 -2.87 -7.10 -5.32
N PHE A 57 -2.10 -6.37 -4.53
CA PHE A 57 -2.57 -5.70 -3.32
C PHE A 57 -1.85 -4.37 -3.20
N THR A 58 -2.56 -3.33 -2.79
CA THR A 58 -1.97 -2.04 -2.46
C THR A 58 -2.66 -1.46 -1.24
N ASN A 59 -1.92 -0.69 -0.44
CA ASN A 59 -2.50 0.00 0.70
C ASN A 59 -1.84 1.37 0.90
N TRP A 60 -2.47 2.20 1.71
CA TRP A 60 -2.02 3.56 1.97
C TRP A 60 -2.41 3.97 3.38
N ALA A 61 -1.78 5.03 3.87
CA ALA A 61 -2.00 5.55 5.21
C ALA A 61 -2.08 7.08 5.18
N PHE A 62 -2.76 7.63 6.18
CA PHE A 62 -2.85 9.08 6.38
C PHE A 62 -2.16 9.39 7.70
N LEU A 63 -0.99 10.02 7.62
CA LEU A 63 -0.09 10.16 8.75
C LEU A 63 -0.10 11.58 9.32
N SER A 64 0.00 11.65 10.65
CA SER A 64 0.33 12.91 11.32
C SER A 64 1.79 13.27 11.05
N PRO A 65 2.19 14.54 11.27
CA PRO A 65 3.60 14.91 11.14
C PRO A 65 4.53 14.05 12.00
N GLN A 66 4.09 13.68 13.21
CA GLN A 66 4.89 12.86 14.11
C GLN A 66 5.03 11.42 13.61
N ALA A 67 3.92 10.84 13.15
CA ALA A 67 3.95 9.49 12.59
C ALA A 67 4.77 9.46 11.30
N GLU A 68 4.65 10.47 10.47
CA GLU A 68 5.42 10.58 9.24
C GLU A 68 6.93 10.63 9.51
N GLU A 69 7.34 11.46 10.46
CA GLU A 69 8.76 11.57 10.81
C GLU A 69 9.30 10.24 11.28
N ARG A 70 8.57 9.56 12.16
CA ARG A 70 8.98 8.26 12.66
C ARG A 70 9.03 7.22 11.55
N PHE A 71 8.05 7.22 10.64
CA PHE A 71 8.02 6.31 9.50
C PHE A 71 9.21 6.55 8.55
N MET A 72 9.50 7.81 8.25
CA MET A 72 10.65 8.16 7.41
C MET A 72 11.97 7.70 8.04
N ARG A 73 12.06 7.73 9.36
CA ARG A 73 13.27 7.37 10.08
C ARG A 73 13.41 5.85 10.26
N THR A 74 12.32 5.14 10.51
CA THR A 74 12.36 3.72 10.87
C THR A 74 11.82 2.78 9.80
N GLY A 75 11.00 3.29 8.89
CA GLY A 75 10.31 2.45 7.91
C GLY A 75 9.15 1.64 8.49
N GLU A 76 8.75 1.92 9.72
CA GLU A 76 7.71 1.15 10.41
C GLU A 76 6.54 2.03 10.81
N LEU A 77 5.33 1.44 10.77
CA LEU A 77 4.10 2.07 11.21
C LEU A 77 3.51 1.29 12.38
N GLN A 78 3.06 2.02 13.39
CA GLN A 78 2.26 1.44 14.48
C GLN A 78 0.80 1.43 14.07
N MET A 79 -0.01 0.62 14.77
CA MET A 79 -1.42 0.47 14.41
C MET A 79 -2.17 1.80 14.36
N LEU A 80 -1.93 2.70 15.32
CA LEU A 80 -2.63 3.97 15.38
C LEU A 80 -2.11 5.00 14.38
N ASP A 81 -1.01 4.73 13.70
CA ASP A 81 -0.44 5.67 12.74
C ASP A 81 -1.25 5.78 11.45
N TRP A 82 -1.91 4.70 11.04
CA TRP A 82 -2.52 4.59 9.71
C TRP A 82 -3.61 5.61 9.41
N GLU A 83 -4.25 6.14 10.45
CA GLU A 83 -5.28 7.17 10.30
C GLU A 83 -5.02 8.27 11.33
N SER A 84 -3.80 8.77 11.37
CA SER A 84 -3.38 9.72 12.40
C SER A 84 -3.34 11.17 11.94
N GLY A 85 -3.48 11.42 10.63
CA GLY A 85 -3.40 12.78 10.10
C GLY A 85 -3.84 12.87 8.66
N ASP A 86 -3.29 13.84 7.94
CA ASP A 86 -3.69 14.14 6.57
C ASP A 86 -2.60 13.92 5.52
N ARG A 87 -1.43 13.42 5.92
CA ARG A 87 -0.34 13.20 4.96
C ARG A 87 -0.49 11.83 4.33
N CYS A 88 -0.80 11.81 3.06
CA CYS A 88 -1.08 10.57 2.33
C CYS A 88 0.20 9.87 1.91
N TRP A 89 0.40 8.66 2.41
CA TRP A 89 1.53 7.81 2.10
C TRP A 89 1.05 6.51 1.47
N HIS A 90 1.57 6.22 0.29
CA HIS A 90 1.40 4.91 -0.34
C HIS A 90 2.39 3.95 0.33
N ILE A 91 1.88 2.90 0.97
CA ILE A 91 2.71 2.07 1.85
C ILE A 91 3.29 0.88 1.10
N GLU A 92 2.45 0.11 0.42
CA GLU A 92 2.92 -1.12 -0.22
C GLU A 92 2.13 -1.40 -1.49
N THR A 93 2.80 -2.00 -2.47
CA THR A 93 2.15 -2.65 -3.62
C THR A 93 2.84 -3.98 -3.84
N ILE A 94 2.05 -5.05 -3.78
CA ILE A 94 2.49 -6.39 -4.13
C ILE A 94 1.76 -6.77 -5.40
N ASN A 95 2.50 -7.05 -6.47
CA ASN A 95 1.90 -7.35 -7.77
C ASN A 95 2.55 -8.57 -8.41
N THR A 96 1.74 -9.58 -8.72
CA THR A 96 2.19 -10.80 -9.39
C THR A 96 1.90 -10.79 -10.90
N ALA A 97 1.21 -9.75 -11.40
CA ALA A 97 0.82 -9.64 -12.80
C ALA A 97 1.50 -8.43 -13.44
N LEU A 98 2.67 -8.63 -14.04
CA LEU A 98 3.48 -7.53 -14.58
C LEU A 98 2.77 -6.72 -15.64
N ASP A 99 1.90 -7.35 -16.45
CA ASP A 99 1.11 -6.66 -17.47
C ASP A 99 0.03 -5.75 -16.90
N LYS A 100 -0.24 -5.84 -15.59
CA LYS A 100 -1.29 -5.07 -14.92
C LYS A 100 -0.77 -3.84 -14.18
N ILE A 101 0.53 -3.60 -14.18
CA ILE A 101 1.13 -2.54 -13.34
C ILE A 101 0.54 -1.17 -13.62
N LYS A 102 0.28 -0.84 -14.88
CA LYS A 102 -0.29 0.45 -15.25
C LYS A 102 -1.72 0.61 -14.73
N GLU A 103 -2.51 -0.45 -14.82
CA GLU A 103 -3.88 -0.44 -14.29
C GLU A 103 -3.90 -0.24 -12.78
N ILE A 104 -2.97 -0.89 -12.08
CA ILE A 104 -2.85 -0.79 -10.63
C ILE A 104 -2.54 0.65 -10.23
N TYR A 105 -1.54 1.25 -10.85
CA TYR A 105 -1.17 2.63 -10.55
C TYR A 105 -2.27 3.62 -10.91
N LYS A 106 -2.92 3.41 -12.05
CA LYS A 106 -4.03 4.26 -12.45
C LYS A 106 -5.17 4.21 -11.43
N TRP A 107 -5.56 3.00 -11.03
CA TRP A 107 -6.61 2.84 -10.04
C TRP A 107 -6.23 3.50 -8.71
N THR A 108 -5.01 3.25 -8.25
CA THR A 108 -4.52 3.79 -6.98
C THR A 108 -4.55 5.31 -6.98
N ALA A 109 -4.06 5.91 -8.04
CA ALA A 109 -4.04 7.37 -8.13
C ALA A 109 -5.43 7.98 -8.21
N GLU A 110 -6.36 7.32 -8.92
CA GLU A 110 -7.75 7.79 -8.98
C GLU A 110 -8.42 7.70 -7.62
N ARG A 111 -8.19 6.62 -6.88
CA ARG A 111 -8.73 6.46 -5.54
C ARG A 111 -8.16 7.50 -4.58
N LEU A 112 -6.84 7.72 -4.60
CA LEU A 112 -6.22 8.70 -3.72
C LEU A 112 -6.65 10.12 -4.08
N ALA A 113 -6.78 10.43 -5.37
CA ALA A 113 -7.28 11.75 -5.79
C ALA A 113 -8.71 11.98 -5.30
N LYS A 114 -9.52 10.93 -5.30
CA LYS A 114 -10.90 11.02 -4.78
C LYS A 114 -10.91 11.26 -3.27
N ASP A 115 -10.01 10.60 -2.54
CA ASP A 115 -9.99 10.67 -1.07
C ASP A 115 -9.39 11.98 -0.55
N ILE A 116 -8.33 12.50 -1.20
CA ILE A 116 -7.60 13.68 -0.71
C ILE A 116 -7.75 14.91 -1.60
N GLY A 117 -8.31 14.77 -2.79
CA GLY A 117 -8.44 15.85 -3.76
C GLY A 117 -7.33 15.84 -4.78
N GLU A 118 -7.60 16.43 -5.95
CA GLU A 118 -6.61 16.54 -7.02
C GLU A 118 -5.50 17.50 -6.65
N ASP A 119 -4.33 17.31 -7.25
CA ASP A 119 -3.14 18.13 -7.04
C ASP A 119 -2.56 18.06 -5.63
N LYS A 120 -3.02 17.12 -4.81
CA LYS A 120 -2.42 16.86 -3.52
C LYS A 120 -1.22 15.94 -3.68
N THR A 121 -0.31 15.99 -2.72
CA THR A 121 0.93 15.23 -2.77
C THR A 121 0.75 13.87 -2.11
N VAL A 122 1.27 12.83 -2.76
CA VAL A 122 1.36 11.48 -2.22
C VAL A 122 2.83 11.11 -2.09
N TYR A 123 3.19 10.50 -0.97
CA TYR A 123 4.56 10.12 -0.65
C TYR A 123 4.69 8.61 -0.60
N TRP A 124 5.90 8.09 -0.80
CA TRP A 124 6.20 6.68 -0.59
C TRP A 124 7.67 6.50 -0.25
N LEU A 125 7.99 5.42 0.49
CA LEU A 125 9.38 5.04 0.75
C LEU A 125 9.89 4.18 -0.39
N ARG A 126 11.17 4.32 -0.66
CA ARG A 126 11.85 3.45 -1.62
C ARG A 126 12.44 2.25 -0.90
N THR A 127 12.44 1.11 -1.60
CA THR A 127 13.07 -0.10 -1.11
C THR A 127 14.15 -0.54 -2.09
N ASN A 128 15.14 -1.26 -1.58
CA ASN A 128 16.16 -1.87 -2.43
C ASN A 128 15.67 -3.25 -2.94
N LYS A 129 16.52 -3.92 -3.74
CA LYS A 129 16.17 -5.21 -4.34
C LYS A 129 15.95 -6.32 -3.32
N SER A 130 16.56 -6.21 -2.14
CA SER A 130 16.39 -7.23 -1.09
C SER A 130 15.15 -7.00 -0.23
N GLY A 131 14.38 -5.97 -0.51
CA GLY A 131 13.17 -5.63 0.25
C GLY A 131 13.41 -4.78 1.49
N LYS A 132 14.65 -4.48 1.82
CA LYS A 132 14.94 -3.54 2.90
C LYS A 132 14.55 -2.14 2.47
N LYS A 133 13.89 -1.41 3.34
CA LYS A 133 13.51 -0.03 3.05
C LYS A 133 14.72 0.86 3.07
N ILE A 134 14.95 1.54 1.97
CA ILE A 134 15.90 2.65 1.95
C ILE A 134 15.13 3.82 2.52
N LEU A 135 15.64 4.43 3.58
CA LEU A 135 14.94 5.51 4.26
C LEU A 135 15.02 6.81 3.46
N ARG A 136 14.58 6.72 2.21
CA ARG A 136 14.35 7.84 1.31
C ARG A 136 12.92 7.78 0.84
N PHE A 137 12.35 8.92 0.53
CA PHE A 137 10.99 8.97 0.02
C PHE A 137 10.93 9.69 -1.32
N ASN A 138 9.92 9.36 -2.09
CA ASN A 138 9.51 10.09 -3.28
C ASN A 138 8.12 10.67 -3.08
N LYS A 139 7.74 11.60 -3.95
CA LYS A 139 6.42 12.22 -3.90
C LYS A 139 5.96 12.59 -5.30
N MET A 140 4.66 12.69 -5.49
CA MET A 140 4.08 13.24 -6.70
C MET A 140 2.71 13.83 -6.41
N LYS A 141 2.31 14.79 -7.22
CA LYS A 141 0.94 15.29 -7.17
C LYS A 141 0.02 14.35 -7.92
N ILE A 142 -1.15 14.12 -7.39
CA ILE A 142 -2.14 13.24 -7.98
C ILE A 142 -3.19 14.04 -8.73
N SER A 143 -3.47 13.60 -9.96
CA SER A 143 -4.55 14.14 -10.77
C SER A 143 -5.27 12.95 -11.44
N THR A 144 -6.59 13.04 -11.53
CA THR A 144 -7.38 12.00 -12.14
C THR A 144 -7.29 11.98 -13.67
N GLY A 145 -6.85 13.07 -14.29
CA GLY A 145 -6.92 13.21 -15.73
C GLY A 145 -5.66 12.80 -16.47
N LYS A 146 -4.57 13.45 -16.20
CA LYS A 146 -3.35 13.36 -17.00
C LYS A 146 -2.15 12.96 -16.18
N ARG A 147 -2.31 11.97 -15.39
CA ARG A 147 -1.26 11.57 -14.49
C ARG A 147 -0.18 10.79 -15.20
N LYS A 148 1.06 11.03 -14.81
CA LYS A 148 2.22 10.30 -15.31
C LYS A 148 2.96 9.66 -14.14
N PHE A 149 3.14 8.37 -14.24
CA PHE A 149 4.00 7.63 -13.33
C PHE A 149 5.33 7.39 -14.03
N LYS A 150 6.36 7.91 -13.45
CA LYS A 150 7.72 7.76 -13.99
C LYS A 150 8.51 6.76 -13.18
#